data_9289da7e70e10f19a3a9ba1a658c52eb
#
_entry.id   9289da7e70e10f19a3a9ba1a658c52eb
#
_cell.length_a   1.000
_cell.length_b   1.000
_cell.length_c   1.000
_cell.angle_alpha   90.00
_cell.angle_beta   90.00
_cell.angle_gamma   90.00
#
_symmetry.space_group_name_H-M   'P 1'
#
loop_
_entity.id
_entity.type
_entity.pdbx_description
1 polymer ?
#
loop_
_entity_poly.entity_id
_entity_poly.type
_entity_poly.pdbx_seq_one_letter_code
_entity_poly.pdbx_strand_id
1 'polypeptide(L)'
;MRKVFLFIFIFCIAIANAQIKVCDKVTNGVDFPLCTNGKVSNIFVSNADHEVVKRVANIFADDIYLVTGRKGKVNTSKSVKGKNVIIIGTLGKNATIDGFVQRGLIDVKDIKNGWEQYVVKVLEKPEANIDRALVIAGCDRRGTAYGVFAISEAMGVSPLYW
;
A
#
# COMPACT_ATOMS: atom_id res chain seq x y z
N MET A 1 -48.50 -9.98 38.52
CA MET A 1 -47.89 -10.41 37.25
C MET A 1 -46.94 -9.32 36.80
N ARG A 2 -45.62 -9.54 36.99
CA ARG A 2 -44.55 -8.57 36.62
C ARG A 2 -44.13 -8.84 35.17
N LYS A 3 -44.42 -7.91 34.26
CA LYS A 3 -43.98 -8.00 32.88
C LYS A 3 -42.47 -7.61 32.83
N VAL A 4 -41.60 -8.57 32.53
CA VAL A 4 -40.17 -8.35 32.28
C VAL A 4 -40.05 -7.94 30.83
N PHE A 5 -39.72 -6.68 30.58
CA PHE A 5 -39.33 -6.19 29.23
C PHE A 5 -37.87 -6.57 29.00
N LEU A 6 -37.64 -7.56 28.13
CA LEU A 6 -36.31 -7.93 27.66
C LEU A 6 -35.90 -6.97 26.55
N PHE A 7 -35.02 -6.00 26.87
CA PHE A 7 -34.38 -5.13 25.86
C PHE A 7 -33.26 -5.90 25.18
N ILE A 8 -33.49 -6.39 23.96
CA ILE A 8 -32.41 -6.93 23.10
C ILE A 8 -31.67 -5.76 22.50
N PHE A 9 -30.46 -5.48 23.00
CA PHE A 9 -29.56 -4.51 22.44
C PHE A 9 -28.84 -5.16 21.24
N ILE A 10 -29.33 -4.88 20.00
CA ILE A 10 -28.65 -5.30 18.78
C ILE A 10 -27.45 -4.39 18.60
N PHE A 11 -26.27 -4.88 18.99
CA PHE A 11 -24.99 -4.22 18.73
C PHE A 11 -24.64 -4.41 17.24
N CYS A 12 -24.99 -3.42 16.43
CA CYS A 12 -24.62 -3.38 15.01
C CYS A 12 -23.10 -3.10 14.93
N ILE A 13 -22.30 -4.15 14.77
CA ILE A 13 -20.86 -4.01 14.51
C ILE A 13 -20.73 -3.49 13.07
N ALA A 14 -20.52 -2.20 12.92
CA ALA A 14 -20.11 -1.63 11.65
C ALA A 14 -18.69 -2.13 11.32
N ILE A 15 -18.59 -3.09 10.42
CA ILE A 15 -17.30 -3.52 9.85
C ILE A 15 -16.86 -2.38 8.93
N ALA A 16 -15.94 -1.53 9.40
CA ALA A 16 -15.31 -0.51 8.60
C ALA A 16 -14.34 -1.22 7.64
N ASN A 17 -14.79 -1.50 6.42
CA ASN A 17 -13.89 -1.89 5.35
C ASN A 17 -13.09 -0.64 4.96
N ALA A 18 -11.79 -0.64 5.22
CA ALA A 18 -10.88 0.38 4.74
C ALA A 18 -10.71 0.20 3.23
N GLN A 19 -11.53 0.91 2.44
CA GLN A 19 -11.45 0.88 0.99
C GLN A 19 -10.34 1.82 0.52
N ILE A 20 -9.47 1.33 -0.38
CA ILE A 20 -8.49 2.17 -1.08
C ILE A 20 -9.29 3.14 -1.96
N LYS A 21 -9.09 4.45 -1.73
CA LYS A 21 -9.74 5.51 -2.52
C LYS A 21 -8.67 6.26 -3.30
N VAL A 22 -8.86 6.36 -4.60
CA VAL A 22 -8.04 7.18 -5.49
C VAL A 22 -8.84 8.43 -5.88
N CYS A 23 -8.19 9.57 -5.94
CA CYS A 23 -8.80 10.84 -6.31
C CYS A 23 -7.86 11.66 -7.21
N ASP A 24 -8.45 12.48 -8.08
CA ASP A 24 -7.71 13.32 -9.04
C ASP A 24 -7.00 14.50 -8.38
N LYS A 25 -7.40 14.86 -7.16
CA LYS A 25 -6.83 15.98 -6.41
C LYS A 25 -6.53 15.57 -4.98
N VAL A 26 -5.42 16.05 -4.44
CA VAL A 26 -5.12 15.93 -3.02
C VAL A 26 -6.18 16.72 -2.24
N THR A 27 -7.00 16.02 -1.48
CA THR A 27 -8.12 16.61 -0.72
C THR A 27 -7.76 16.84 0.74
N ASN A 28 -6.87 16.01 1.30
CA ASN A 28 -6.45 16.07 2.69
C ASN A 28 -4.95 15.87 2.82
N GLY A 29 -4.37 16.36 3.92
CA GLY A 29 -2.95 16.19 4.21
C GLY A 29 -2.47 14.75 4.34
N VAL A 30 -3.38 13.78 4.41
CA VAL A 30 -3.07 12.34 4.52
C VAL A 30 -2.99 11.61 3.17
N ASP A 31 -3.43 12.24 2.08
CA ASP A 31 -3.40 11.60 0.76
C ASP A 31 -1.97 11.43 0.24
N PHE A 32 -1.68 10.30 -0.41
CA PHE A 32 -0.39 10.07 -1.04
C PHE A 32 -0.43 10.49 -2.52
N PRO A 33 0.44 11.39 -2.97
CA PRO A 33 0.50 11.81 -4.37
C PRO A 33 1.25 10.78 -5.21
N LEU A 34 0.54 10.01 -6.04
CA LEU A 34 1.14 9.10 -7.01
C LEU A 34 1.88 9.86 -8.10
N CYS A 35 1.27 10.95 -8.59
CA CYS A 35 1.84 11.83 -9.60
C CYS A 35 1.56 13.29 -9.24
N THR A 36 2.58 14.14 -9.23
CA THR A 36 2.45 15.57 -8.93
C THR A 36 3.29 16.38 -9.93
N ASN A 37 2.67 17.39 -10.55
CA ASN A 37 3.33 18.26 -11.54
C ASN A 37 4.02 17.46 -12.66
N GLY A 38 3.37 16.39 -13.13
CA GLY A 38 3.88 15.52 -14.17
C GLY A 38 5.05 14.62 -13.76
N LYS A 39 5.35 14.53 -12.46
CA LYS A 39 6.39 13.65 -11.93
C LYS A 39 5.76 12.56 -11.06
N VAL A 40 6.02 11.30 -11.41
CA VAL A 40 5.59 10.13 -10.63
C VAL A 40 6.50 9.95 -9.42
N SER A 41 5.92 9.57 -8.29
CA SER A 41 6.66 9.19 -7.10
C SER A 41 7.55 7.97 -7.36
N ASN A 42 8.76 7.98 -6.82
CA ASN A 42 9.70 6.88 -7.02
C ASN A 42 9.18 5.59 -6.38
N ILE A 43 9.30 4.49 -7.10
CA ILE A 43 8.92 3.16 -6.63
C ILE A 43 10.18 2.43 -6.16
N PHE A 44 10.14 1.83 -4.99
CA PHE A 44 11.23 1.07 -4.39
C PHE A 44 10.81 -0.34 -4.06
N VAL A 45 11.67 -1.30 -4.44
CA VAL A 45 11.57 -2.72 -4.10
C VAL A 45 12.93 -3.16 -3.58
N SER A 46 12.96 -3.99 -2.54
CA SER A 46 14.22 -4.56 -2.05
C SER A 46 14.84 -5.49 -3.09
N ASN A 47 16.16 -5.41 -3.27
CA ASN A 47 16.89 -6.35 -4.13
C ASN A 47 16.82 -7.80 -3.59
N ALA A 48 16.61 -7.95 -2.28
CA ALA A 48 16.45 -9.24 -1.61
C ALA A 48 15.03 -9.81 -1.70
N ASP A 49 14.06 -9.06 -2.27
CA ASP A 49 12.69 -9.53 -2.43
C ASP A 49 12.57 -10.51 -3.62
N HIS A 50 11.45 -11.21 -3.66
CA HIS A 50 11.15 -12.19 -4.70
C HIS A 50 11.08 -11.55 -6.09
N GLU A 51 11.50 -12.28 -7.13
CA GLU A 51 11.45 -11.80 -8.52
C GLU A 51 10.03 -11.40 -8.97
N VAL A 52 9.01 -12.12 -8.51
CA VAL A 52 7.61 -11.78 -8.80
C VAL A 52 7.26 -10.38 -8.26
N VAL A 53 7.75 -10.00 -7.08
CA VAL A 53 7.49 -8.68 -6.50
C VAL A 53 8.15 -7.57 -7.31
N LYS A 54 9.39 -7.81 -7.79
CA LYS A 54 10.08 -6.88 -8.69
C LYS A 54 9.34 -6.73 -10.03
N ARG A 55 8.81 -7.82 -10.59
CA ARG A 55 7.99 -7.79 -11.80
C ARG A 55 6.70 -7.00 -11.58
N VAL A 56 5.98 -7.27 -10.50
CA VAL A 56 4.73 -6.58 -10.17
C VAL A 56 4.97 -5.08 -9.95
N ALA A 57 6.10 -4.67 -9.36
CA ALA A 57 6.44 -3.26 -9.23
C ALA A 57 6.66 -2.57 -10.60
N ASN A 58 7.20 -3.29 -11.60
CA ASN A 58 7.30 -2.76 -12.97
C ASN A 58 5.92 -2.67 -13.64
N ILE A 59 5.06 -3.67 -13.48
CA ILE A 59 3.68 -3.63 -13.95
C ILE A 59 2.96 -2.42 -13.33
N PHE A 60 3.12 -2.18 -12.03
CA PHE A 60 2.55 -1.02 -11.37
C PHE A 60 3.04 0.31 -11.95
N ALA A 61 4.32 0.40 -12.34
CA ALA A 61 4.83 1.58 -13.03
C ALA A 61 4.19 1.77 -14.41
N ASP A 62 3.87 0.68 -15.12
CA ASP A 62 3.14 0.70 -16.38
C ASP A 62 1.66 1.08 -16.17
N ASP A 63 1.01 0.59 -15.12
CA ASP A 63 -0.35 0.95 -14.74
C ASP A 63 -0.45 2.46 -14.42
N ILE A 64 0.51 2.99 -13.66
CA ILE A 64 0.60 4.44 -13.42
C ILE A 64 0.75 5.20 -14.74
N TYR A 65 1.52 4.68 -15.68
CA TYR A 65 1.67 5.29 -17.00
C TYR A 65 0.36 5.31 -17.78
N LEU A 66 -0.42 4.23 -17.75
CA LEU A 66 -1.72 4.16 -18.42
C LEU A 66 -2.68 5.24 -17.90
N VAL A 67 -2.66 5.51 -16.59
CA VAL A 67 -3.56 6.48 -15.97
C VAL A 67 -3.06 7.92 -16.10
N THR A 68 -1.74 8.14 -15.98
CA THR A 68 -1.18 9.51 -15.87
C THR A 68 -0.43 9.99 -17.10
N GLY A 69 -0.17 9.10 -18.06
CA GLY A 69 0.73 9.36 -19.19
C GLY A 69 2.21 9.53 -18.78
N ARG A 70 2.57 9.21 -17.53
CA ARG A 70 3.93 9.35 -16.99
C ARG A 70 4.38 8.06 -16.33
N LYS A 71 5.52 7.52 -16.75
CA LYS A 71 6.07 6.29 -16.20
C LYS A 71 6.89 6.55 -14.94
N GLY A 72 6.59 5.80 -13.87
CA GLY A 72 7.38 5.78 -12.64
C GLY A 72 8.70 5.04 -12.84
N LYS A 73 9.72 5.43 -12.04
CA LYS A 73 11.00 4.71 -12.01
C LYS A 73 10.99 3.69 -10.87
N VAL A 74 11.20 2.42 -11.20
CA VAL A 74 11.39 1.36 -10.21
C VAL A 74 12.88 1.26 -9.86
N ASN A 75 13.19 1.35 -8.58
CA ASN A 75 14.54 1.27 -8.03
C ASN A 75 14.64 0.05 -7.11
N THR A 76 15.72 -0.72 -7.27
CA THR A 76 16.03 -1.90 -6.44
C THR A 76 17.21 -1.63 -5.51
N SER A 77 17.31 -0.42 -4.97
CA SER A 77 18.42 -0.02 -4.08
C SER A 77 18.16 -0.41 -2.62
N LYS A 78 19.24 -0.47 -1.84
CA LYS A 78 19.16 -0.69 -0.38
C LYS A 78 18.62 0.53 0.38
N SER A 79 18.68 1.73 -0.21
CA SER A 79 18.24 2.97 0.42
C SER A 79 17.13 3.63 -0.39
N VAL A 80 16.04 3.97 0.30
CA VAL A 80 14.91 4.72 -0.25
C VAL A 80 15.25 6.20 -0.27
N LYS A 81 15.07 6.86 -1.42
CA LYS A 81 15.36 8.29 -1.58
C LYS A 81 14.22 9.00 -2.30
N GLY A 82 13.83 10.14 -1.76
CA GLY A 82 12.83 11.02 -2.36
C GLY A 82 11.84 11.55 -1.33
N LYS A 83 11.19 12.66 -1.63
CA LYS A 83 10.18 13.25 -0.73
C LYS A 83 8.93 12.39 -0.65
N ASN A 84 8.39 11.98 -1.80
CA ASN A 84 7.28 11.05 -1.89
C ASN A 84 7.77 9.77 -2.52
N VAL A 85 7.56 8.64 -1.86
CA VAL A 85 8.09 7.34 -2.28
C VAL A 85 7.04 6.26 -2.14
N ILE A 86 7.04 5.30 -3.06
CA ILE A 86 6.24 4.09 -3.00
C ILE A 86 7.18 2.95 -2.63
N ILE A 87 6.87 2.23 -1.57
CA ILE A 87 7.70 1.13 -1.09
C ILE A 87 6.87 -0.15 -1.16
N ILE A 88 7.31 -1.08 -2.00
CA ILE A 88 6.65 -2.36 -2.23
C ILE A 88 7.55 -3.46 -1.70
N GLY A 89 6.99 -4.40 -0.94
CA GLY A 89 7.80 -5.51 -0.47
C GLY A 89 7.08 -6.54 0.37
N THR A 90 7.76 -7.67 0.54
CA THR A 90 7.33 -8.78 1.37
C THR A 90 7.94 -8.64 2.77
N LEU A 91 7.16 -8.90 3.83
CA LEU A 91 7.64 -8.93 5.21
C LEU A 91 8.83 -9.90 5.34
N GLY A 92 9.88 -9.46 6.03
CA GLY A 92 11.12 -10.22 6.18
C GLY A 92 12.03 -10.24 4.93
N LYS A 93 11.66 -9.55 3.84
CA LYS A 93 12.47 -9.39 2.62
C LYS A 93 12.81 -7.95 2.29
N ASN A 94 12.21 -7.00 2.99
CA ASN A 94 12.44 -5.58 2.80
C ASN A 94 12.78 -4.91 4.13
N ALA A 95 14.06 -4.65 4.36
CA ALA A 95 14.56 -4.10 5.63
C ALA A 95 13.93 -2.73 5.98
N THR A 96 13.54 -1.92 4.98
CA THR A 96 12.87 -0.64 5.23
C THR A 96 11.46 -0.87 5.80
N ILE A 97 10.68 -1.79 5.19
CA ILE A 97 9.35 -2.15 5.69
C ILE A 97 9.45 -2.78 7.07
N ASP A 98 10.38 -3.73 7.26
CA ASP A 98 10.60 -4.40 8.54
C ASP A 98 10.98 -3.40 9.64
N GLY A 99 11.78 -2.38 9.31
CA GLY A 99 12.10 -1.27 10.20
C GLY A 99 10.88 -0.41 10.55
N PHE A 100 9.95 -0.18 9.62
CA PHE A 100 8.70 0.52 9.92
C PHE A 100 7.78 -0.30 10.84
N VAL A 101 7.72 -1.62 10.65
CA VAL A 101 6.98 -2.54 11.52
C VAL A 101 7.58 -2.54 12.94
N GLN A 102 8.91 -2.65 13.07
CA GLN A 102 9.60 -2.63 14.36
C GLN A 102 9.37 -1.33 15.13
N ARG A 103 9.27 -0.20 14.43
CA ARG A 103 8.96 1.12 15.04
C ARG A 103 7.47 1.34 15.28
N GLY A 104 6.60 0.37 14.98
CA GLY A 104 5.15 0.48 15.17
C GLY A 104 4.45 1.41 14.19
N LEU A 105 5.13 1.83 13.10
CA LEU A 105 4.54 2.68 12.07
C LEU A 105 3.54 1.91 11.18
N ILE A 106 3.72 0.59 11.08
CA ILE A 106 2.82 -0.31 10.35
C ILE A 106 2.43 -1.44 11.29
N ASP A 107 1.13 -1.64 11.51
CA ASP A 107 0.62 -2.83 12.20
C ASP A 107 0.42 -3.95 11.17
N VAL A 108 1.02 -5.09 11.44
CA VAL A 108 0.98 -6.28 10.59
C VAL A 108 0.46 -7.52 11.33
N LYS A 109 -0.12 -7.32 12.54
CA LYS A 109 -0.59 -8.44 13.38
C LYS A 109 -1.54 -9.35 12.64
N ASP A 110 -2.50 -8.74 11.91
CA ASP A 110 -3.55 -9.47 11.21
C ASP A 110 -3.04 -10.22 9.98
N ILE A 111 -1.92 -9.79 9.39
CA ILE A 111 -1.39 -10.39 8.16
C ILE A 111 -0.16 -11.26 8.37
N LYS A 112 0.58 -11.10 9.49
CA LYS A 112 1.91 -11.72 9.70
C LYS A 112 1.95 -13.24 9.55
N ASN A 113 0.87 -13.92 9.91
CA ASN A 113 0.73 -15.37 9.83
C ASN A 113 -0.35 -15.78 8.82
N GLY A 114 -0.76 -14.85 7.98
CA GLY A 114 -1.78 -15.06 6.97
C GLY A 114 -1.23 -15.65 5.67
N TRP A 115 -2.12 -15.88 4.75
CA TRP A 115 -1.85 -16.31 3.39
C TRP A 115 -2.37 -15.24 2.43
N GLU A 116 -1.52 -14.79 1.50
CA GLU A 116 -1.90 -13.84 0.45
C GLU A 116 -2.49 -12.50 0.98
N GLN A 117 -2.19 -12.17 2.23
CA GLN A 117 -2.66 -10.96 2.86
C GLN A 117 -1.66 -9.82 2.69
N TYR A 118 -2.17 -8.61 2.69
CA TYR A 118 -1.36 -7.41 2.55
C TYR A 118 -1.91 -6.25 3.38
N VAL A 119 -1.07 -5.26 3.61
CA VAL A 119 -1.43 -3.95 4.16
C VAL A 119 -0.97 -2.87 3.19
N VAL A 120 -1.83 -1.86 2.99
CA VAL A 120 -1.50 -0.62 2.29
C VAL A 120 -1.62 0.52 3.29
N LYS A 121 -0.55 1.29 3.44
CA LYS A 121 -0.53 2.40 4.39
C LYS A 121 0.26 3.59 3.87
N VAL A 122 -0.28 4.78 4.07
CA VAL A 122 0.46 6.03 3.89
C VAL A 122 1.11 6.39 5.22
N LEU A 123 2.42 6.65 5.19
CA LEU A 123 3.19 7.11 6.34
C LEU A 123 3.64 8.55 6.09
N GLU A 124 3.46 9.40 7.09
CA GLU A 124 3.97 10.76 7.10
C GLU A 124 5.33 10.81 7.80
N LYS A 125 6.31 11.41 7.13
CA LYS A 125 7.68 11.60 7.64
C LYS A 125 8.27 10.34 8.31
N PRO A 126 8.21 9.17 7.64
CA PRO A 126 8.74 7.94 8.24
C PRO A 126 10.26 7.97 8.41
N GLU A 127 10.93 8.82 7.63
CA GLU A 127 12.37 9.06 7.63
C GLU A 127 12.65 10.55 7.40
N ALA A 128 13.82 11.05 7.83
CA ALA A 128 14.16 12.49 7.75
C ALA A 128 14.13 13.08 6.33
N ASN A 129 14.37 12.25 5.31
CA ASN A 129 14.42 12.64 3.90
C ASN A 129 13.17 12.20 3.10
N ILE A 130 12.17 11.66 3.77
CA ILE A 130 10.91 11.18 3.15
C ILE A 130 9.74 11.94 3.79
N ASP A 131 9.07 12.76 3.01
CA ASP A 131 7.89 13.48 3.49
C ASP A 131 6.69 12.54 3.60
N ARG A 132 6.50 11.64 2.60
CA ARG A 132 5.44 10.62 2.61
C ARG A 132 5.91 9.33 1.96
N ALA A 133 5.48 8.21 2.53
CA ALA A 133 5.68 6.90 1.94
C ALA A 133 4.33 6.17 1.79
N LEU A 134 4.00 5.74 0.57
CA LEU A 134 2.97 4.73 0.34
C LEU A 134 3.63 3.37 0.46
N VAL A 135 3.27 2.62 1.50
CA VAL A 135 3.82 1.29 1.75
C VAL A 135 2.80 0.23 1.37
N ILE A 136 3.22 -0.72 0.54
CA ILE A 136 2.48 -1.90 0.15
C ILE A 136 3.28 -3.10 0.65
N ALA A 137 2.83 -3.73 1.71
CA ALA A 137 3.52 -4.84 2.34
C ALA A 137 2.65 -6.10 2.38
N GLY A 138 3.14 -7.19 1.82
CA GLY A 138 2.48 -8.50 1.87
C GLY A 138 3.10 -9.42 2.91
N CYS A 139 2.30 -10.31 3.49
CA CYS A 139 2.82 -11.40 4.34
C CYS A 139 3.68 -12.39 3.54
N ASP A 140 3.40 -12.52 2.25
CA ASP A 140 4.14 -13.32 1.29
C ASP A 140 4.21 -12.61 -0.08
N ARG A 141 4.87 -13.23 -1.04
CA ARG A 141 5.05 -12.68 -2.40
C ARG A 141 3.73 -12.46 -3.15
N ARG A 142 2.70 -13.30 -2.88
CA ARG A 142 1.40 -13.20 -3.53
C ARG A 142 0.57 -12.10 -2.89
N GLY A 143 0.57 -12.02 -1.55
CA GLY A 143 -0.04 -10.91 -0.83
C GLY A 143 0.53 -9.56 -1.27
N THR A 144 1.86 -9.46 -1.45
CA THR A 144 2.47 -8.24 -1.99
C THR A 144 1.93 -7.90 -3.38
N ALA A 145 1.83 -8.90 -4.27
CA ALA A 145 1.27 -8.69 -5.62
C ALA A 145 -0.19 -8.24 -5.56
N TYR A 146 -1.01 -8.87 -4.72
CA TYR A 146 -2.42 -8.49 -4.57
C TYR A 146 -2.58 -7.07 -4.01
N GLY A 147 -1.73 -6.65 -3.07
CA GLY A 147 -1.72 -5.28 -2.58
C GLY A 147 -1.43 -4.26 -3.67
N VAL A 148 -0.51 -4.56 -4.58
CA VAL A 148 -0.21 -3.71 -5.74
C VAL A 148 -1.40 -3.67 -6.70
N PHE A 149 -1.95 -4.82 -7.08
CA PHE A 149 -3.08 -4.89 -8.00
C PHE A 149 -4.35 -4.23 -7.44
N ALA A 150 -4.55 -4.27 -6.13
CA ALA A 150 -5.66 -3.56 -5.49
C ALA A 150 -5.57 -2.03 -5.69
N ILE A 151 -4.35 -1.48 -5.71
CA ILE A 151 -4.16 -0.05 -6.02
C ILE A 151 -4.36 0.20 -7.52
N SER A 152 -3.84 -0.66 -8.39
CA SER A 152 -4.03 -0.57 -9.84
C SER A 152 -5.52 -0.58 -10.20
N GLU A 153 -6.29 -1.48 -9.61
CA GLU A 153 -7.74 -1.56 -9.76
C GLU A 153 -8.44 -0.28 -9.26
N ALA A 154 -8.04 0.22 -8.09
CA ALA A 154 -8.57 1.46 -7.54
C ALA A 154 -8.26 2.68 -8.42
N MET A 155 -7.15 2.66 -9.19
CA MET A 155 -6.82 3.67 -10.21
C MET A 155 -7.63 3.51 -11.51
N GLY A 156 -8.44 2.44 -11.63
CA GLY A 156 -9.24 2.14 -12.82
C GLY A 156 -8.53 1.28 -13.87
N VAL A 157 -7.38 0.69 -13.54
CA VAL A 157 -6.72 -0.27 -14.42
C VAL A 157 -7.38 -1.64 -14.26
N SER A 158 -8.06 -2.11 -15.31
CA SER A 158 -8.71 -3.42 -15.28
C SER A 158 -7.67 -4.54 -15.31
N PRO A 159 -7.80 -5.59 -14.48
CA PRO A 159 -6.94 -6.77 -14.57
C PRO A 159 -7.13 -7.57 -15.87
N LEU A 160 -8.11 -7.21 -16.68
CA LEU A 160 -8.49 -7.88 -17.92
C LEU A 160 -8.12 -7.10 -19.20
N TYR A 161 -7.24 -6.10 -19.12
CA TYR A 161 -6.87 -5.29 -20.30
C TYR A 161 -5.79 -5.93 -21.19
N TRP A 162 -5.34 -7.15 -20.85
CA TRP A 162 -4.38 -7.95 -21.63
C TRP A 162 -5.00 -8.53 -22.89
#